data_335b72ac398242965b56f1d24552f414
#
_entry.id   335b72ac398242965b56f1d24552f414
#
_cell.length_a   1.000
_cell.length_b   1.000
_cell.length_c   1.000
_cell.angle_alpha   90.00
_cell.angle_beta   90.00
_cell.angle_gamma   90.00
#
_symmetry.space_group_name_H-M   'P 1'
#
loop_
_entity.id
_entity.type
_entity.pdbx_description
1 polymer ?
#
loop_
_entity_poly.entity_id
_entity_poly.type
_entity_poly.pdbx_seq_one_letter_code
_entity_poly.pdbx_strand_id
1 'polypeptide(L)'
;MKTRKLFALLAALAFVLPAMAQGNYKNFKVSMYARAYEVDKMADQHWLDSTWTIISSQLKVDKIYLETHRDLLIVPDATLEKAKKFFASKGIETAGGITYTINEANNFETFCYSNPEHRALVQRIAEHTAKHFNEFILDDFFFTSCKEDGEIDAKGSKSWTEYRLEKMTEAGKNLVIDPAKKVNPKVKVIIKYPNWYDHFQGLGFNLDKGPKIFDGIWTGTETRDPGSAQHLQNYLSYNIIRYFNNLAPGRNGGGWVDAGGINMSMDRYAEQLHLTMLAKAPEISLFAYHQLCGIGLQSSWRAPWQDLGNTSWNYDKIVAPFKDAKGNTITPSTMAVITDRVLHQTDELMGKLGNPVGINSFKAFHSRGEAFLQNYLGMIGLPMEMLPSYPTGKKVFLLTAQAANDPDLASKIDQQLRTGNDVVVTSGLVKAAQDKLSTICELQVNDLKAMVNDFGRHGKSERDILIPQVLYYTNDSWEVVSAGRPLNGGTSGYPILHRALYSKGNYYVLTIPDDFGQLYDYPRAALKEIRRVMSQDLDVYLDAPSKVSLFLYDNKTLVVENFNDTPVEINLVTEPGIKTMTNLLENEKIQGELQAGGWRQPKENFFKVILPPHTYKAYSYK
;
A
#
# COMPACT_ATOMS: atom_id res chain seq x y z
N MET A 1 6.75 -72.68 -28.31
CA MET A 1 5.97 -71.53 -28.73
C MET A 1 4.81 -71.32 -27.79
N LYS A 2 4.91 -70.42 -26.83
CA LYS A 2 3.80 -69.95 -25.99
C LYS A 2 4.12 -68.49 -25.63
N THR A 3 3.43 -67.59 -26.25
CA THR A 3 3.45 -66.14 -25.99
C THR A 3 2.75 -65.84 -24.67
N ARG A 4 3.47 -65.25 -23.69
CA ARG A 4 2.89 -64.68 -22.47
C ARG A 4 2.59 -63.23 -22.71
N LYS A 5 1.33 -62.84 -22.66
CA LYS A 5 0.84 -61.47 -22.60
C LYS A 5 1.03 -60.96 -21.17
N LEU A 6 1.81 -59.89 -21.04
CA LEU A 6 1.98 -59.15 -19.77
C LEU A 6 0.91 -58.04 -19.76
N PHE A 7 -0.04 -58.14 -18.83
CA PHE A 7 -0.98 -57.06 -18.55
C PHE A 7 -0.30 -56.10 -17.56
N ALA A 8 -0.01 -54.88 -18.03
CA ALA A 8 0.40 -53.79 -17.16
C ALA A 8 -0.86 -53.10 -16.60
N LEU A 9 -1.06 -53.21 -15.30
CA LEU A 9 -2.11 -52.49 -14.56
C LEU A 9 -1.58 -51.08 -14.24
N LEU A 10 -2.03 -50.06 -14.97
CA LEU A 10 -1.80 -48.66 -14.62
C LEU A 10 -2.82 -48.28 -13.54
N ALA A 11 -2.37 -48.19 -12.30
CA ALA A 11 -3.14 -47.57 -11.23
C ALA A 11 -3.06 -46.04 -11.39
N ALA A 12 -4.11 -45.44 -11.90
CA ALA A 12 -4.29 -43.97 -11.89
C ALA A 12 -4.58 -43.56 -10.44
N LEU A 13 -3.58 -43.03 -9.73
CA LEU A 13 -3.80 -42.26 -8.51
C LEU A 13 -4.49 -40.92 -8.91
N ALA A 14 -5.79 -40.88 -8.76
CA ALA A 14 -6.52 -39.63 -8.77
C ALA A 14 -6.13 -38.85 -7.48
N PHE A 15 -5.27 -37.85 -7.63
CA PHE A 15 -5.12 -36.83 -6.61
C PHE A 15 -6.44 -36.07 -6.53
N VAL A 16 -7.25 -36.41 -5.53
CA VAL A 16 -8.36 -35.58 -5.10
C VAL A 16 -7.71 -34.37 -4.41
N LEU A 17 -7.47 -33.31 -5.18
CA LEU A 17 -7.24 -31.99 -4.59
C LEU A 17 -8.50 -31.66 -3.78
N PRO A 18 -8.39 -31.31 -2.48
CA PRO A 18 -9.55 -30.82 -1.77
C PRO A 18 -10.06 -29.61 -2.55
N ALA A 19 -11.32 -29.66 -2.99
CA ALA A 19 -12.00 -28.51 -3.54
C ALA A 19 -11.98 -27.44 -2.42
N MET A 20 -11.07 -26.48 -2.53
CA MET A 20 -11.13 -25.27 -1.72
C MET A 20 -12.50 -24.69 -2.00
N ALA A 21 -13.31 -24.50 -0.98
CA ALA A 21 -14.60 -23.83 -1.12
C ALA A 21 -14.34 -22.52 -1.84
N GLN A 22 -14.91 -22.34 -3.03
CA GLN A 22 -14.74 -21.14 -3.82
C GLN A 22 -15.36 -20.02 -2.99
N GLY A 23 -14.56 -19.01 -2.61
CA GLY A 23 -15.03 -17.85 -1.85
C GLY A 23 -16.13 -17.09 -2.60
N ASN A 24 -16.74 -16.12 -1.95
CA ASN A 24 -17.81 -15.32 -2.56
C ASN A 24 -17.33 -14.48 -3.75
N TYR A 25 -16.01 -14.19 -3.80
CA TYR A 25 -15.30 -13.56 -4.91
C TYR A 25 -14.33 -14.56 -5.55
N LYS A 26 -14.02 -14.39 -6.82
CA LYS A 26 -13.24 -15.37 -7.59
C LYS A 26 -11.72 -15.25 -7.37
N ASN A 27 -11.25 -14.01 -7.14
CA ASN A 27 -9.83 -13.69 -7.18
C ASN A 27 -9.23 -13.36 -5.81
N PHE A 28 -10.06 -13.22 -4.77
CA PHE A 28 -9.63 -12.94 -3.40
C PHE A 28 -10.70 -13.36 -2.38
N LYS A 29 -10.35 -13.32 -1.11
CA LYS A 29 -11.27 -13.52 0.00
C LYS A 29 -11.61 -12.19 0.68
N VAL A 30 -12.79 -12.13 1.27
CA VAL A 30 -13.24 -11.00 2.09
C VAL A 30 -13.42 -11.47 3.52
N SER A 31 -12.70 -10.85 4.44
CA SER A 31 -12.90 -11.04 5.87
C SER A 31 -13.41 -9.77 6.55
N MET A 32 -13.95 -9.93 7.72
CA MET A 32 -14.46 -8.85 8.56
C MET A 32 -13.89 -9.01 9.97
N TYR A 33 -13.62 -7.89 10.63
CA TYR A 33 -13.14 -7.89 12.01
C TYR A 33 -14.24 -7.41 12.96
N ALA A 34 -14.55 -8.18 13.98
CA ALA A 34 -15.44 -7.81 15.08
C ALA A 34 -14.59 -7.57 16.34
N ARG A 35 -14.61 -6.33 16.87
CA ARG A 35 -13.87 -6.00 18.08
C ARG A 35 -14.43 -6.73 19.30
N ALA A 36 -13.66 -6.86 20.36
CA ALA A 36 -14.09 -7.54 21.58
C ALA A 36 -15.45 -7.04 22.11
N TYR A 37 -15.73 -5.76 21.95
CA TYR A 37 -17.01 -5.14 22.32
C TYR A 37 -18.22 -5.66 21.54
N GLU A 38 -18.06 -5.92 20.24
CA GLU A 38 -19.10 -6.52 19.39
C GLU A 38 -19.20 -8.01 19.68
N VAL A 39 -18.05 -8.69 19.85
CA VAL A 39 -18.03 -10.13 20.13
C VAL A 39 -18.70 -10.43 21.47
N ASP A 40 -18.47 -9.62 22.50
CA ASP A 40 -19.14 -9.79 23.80
C ASP A 40 -20.67 -9.66 23.68
N LYS A 41 -21.18 -8.71 22.86
CA LYS A 41 -22.61 -8.55 22.56
C LYS A 41 -23.22 -9.74 21.81
N MET A 42 -22.41 -10.60 21.16
CA MET A 42 -22.90 -11.82 20.50
C MET A 42 -23.43 -12.87 21.48
N ALA A 43 -23.24 -12.67 22.79
CA ALA A 43 -23.97 -13.40 23.82
C ALA A 43 -25.49 -13.26 23.70
N ASP A 44 -25.98 -12.12 23.23
CA ASP A 44 -27.39 -11.89 22.89
C ASP A 44 -27.68 -12.41 21.47
N GLN A 45 -28.56 -13.43 21.37
CA GLN A 45 -28.95 -14.02 20.09
C GLN A 45 -29.71 -13.03 19.21
N HIS A 46 -30.59 -12.24 19.77
CA HIS A 46 -31.38 -11.28 19.00
C HIS A 46 -30.49 -10.19 18.39
N TRP A 47 -29.53 -9.70 19.17
CA TRP A 47 -28.54 -8.73 18.68
C TRP A 47 -27.71 -9.32 17.53
N LEU A 48 -27.21 -10.55 17.69
CA LEU A 48 -26.39 -11.24 16.68
C LEU A 48 -27.18 -11.49 15.39
N ASP A 49 -28.41 -12.02 15.49
CA ASP A 49 -29.26 -12.28 14.33
C ASP A 49 -29.62 -10.99 13.58
N SER A 50 -30.00 -9.93 14.30
CA SER A 50 -30.40 -8.66 13.69
C SER A 50 -29.26 -7.95 12.98
N THR A 51 -28.09 -7.82 13.63
CA THR A 51 -26.94 -7.13 13.05
C THR A 51 -26.32 -7.93 11.89
N TRP A 52 -26.24 -9.26 12.01
CA TRP A 52 -25.78 -10.10 10.92
C TRP A 52 -26.72 -10.08 9.71
N THR A 53 -28.01 -10.01 9.93
CA THR A 53 -29.00 -9.89 8.85
C THR A 53 -28.76 -8.61 8.03
N ILE A 54 -28.47 -7.48 8.68
CA ILE A 54 -28.14 -6.22 8.00
C ILE A 54 -26.90 -6.40 7.12
N ILE A 55 -25.83 -6.95 7.67
CA ILE A 55 -24.57 -7.14 6.93
C ILE A 55 -24.76 -8.12 5.77
N SER A 56 -25.26 -9.32 6.05
CA SER A 56 -25.33 -10.41 5.08
C SER A 56 -26.35 -10.18 3.95
N SER A 57 -27.28 -9.24 4.11
CA SER A 57 -28.16 -8.82 3.03
C SER A 57 -27.49 -7.89 2.02
N GLN A 58 -26.34 -7.29 2.36
CA GLN A 58 -25.69 -6.25 1.59
C GLN A 58 -24.24 -6.58 1.20
N LEU A 59 -23.59 -7.50 1.91
CA LEU A 59 -22.18 -7.84 1.74
C LEU A 59 -21.95 -9.33 1.88
N LYS A 60 -21.13 -9.90 1.02
CA LYS A 60 -20.66 -11.28 1.12
C LYS A 60 -19.33 -11.33 1.88
N VAL A 61 -19.24 -12.22 2.85
CA VAL A 61 -18.08 -12.40 3.72
C VAL A 61 -17.68 -13.87 3.72
N ASP A 62 -16.38 -14.15 3.57
CA ASP A 62 -15.82 -15.51 3.62
C ASP A 62 -15.35 -15.89 5.02
N LYS A 63 -14.85 -14.92 5.79
CA LYS A 63 -14.24 -15.14 7.12
C LYS A 63 -14.61 -13.99 8.07
N ILE A 64 -14.67 -14.29 9.37
CA ILE A 64 -14.77 -13.29 10.42
C ILE A 64 -13.68 -13.52 11.46
N TYR A 65 -12.96 -12.45 11.81
CA TYR A 65 -12.08 -12.39 12.97
C TYR A 65 -12.89 -11.97 14.18
N LEU A 66 -12.94 -12.82 15.19
CA LEU A 66 -13.60 -12.59 16.48
C LEU A 66 -12.54 -12.18 17.49
N GLU A 67 -12.51 -10.92 17.85
CA GLU A 67 -11.54 -10.42 18.79
C GLU A 67 -11.83 -10.92 20.21
N THR A 68 -10.81 -11.43 20.86
CA THR A 68 -10.93 -12.04 22.20
C THR A 68 -10.54 -11.10 23.34
N HIS A 69 -9.77 -10.06 23.01
CA HIS A 69 -9.29 -9.09 23.99
C HIS A 69 -9.12 -7.69 23.39
N ARG A 70 -9.60 -6.67 24.10
CA ARG A 70 -9.37 -5.22 23.89
C ARG A 70 -9.68 -4.48 25.18
N ASP A 71 -8.83 -3.52 25.58
CA ASP A 71 -9.04 -2.65 26.76
C ASP A 71 -9.37 -3.44 28.05
N LEU A 72 -8.59 -4.49 28.32
CA LEU A 72 -8.76 -5.43 29.43
C LEU A 72 -10.07 -6.24 29.41
N LEU A 73 -10.94 -6.06 28.42
CA LEU A 73 -12.07 -6.94 28.19
C LEU A 73 -11.57 -8.25 27.57
N ILE A 74 -11.76 -9.35 28.27
CA ILE A 74 -11.55 -10.71 27.73
C ILE A 74 -12.92 -11.33 27.50
N VAL A 75 -13.22 -11.65 26.24
CA VAL A 75 -14.51 -12.23 25.85
C VAL A 75 -14.65 -13.63 26.46
N PRO A 76 -15.79 -13.97 27.13
CA PRO A 76 -15.98 -15.27 27.75
C PRO A 76 -15.99 -16.44 26.76
N ASP A 77 -15.45 -17.61 27.16
CA ASP A 77 -15.43 -18.85 26.38
C ASP A 77 -16.81 -19.19 25.78
N ALA A 78 -17.89 -19.07 26.56
CA ALA A 78 -19.25 -19.39 26.13
C ALA A 78 -19.72 -18.50 24.98
N THR A 79 -19.38 -17.20 25.01
CA THR A 79 -19.70 -16.25 23.95
C THR A 79 -18.94 -16.56 22.67
N LEU A 80 -17.63 -16.83 22.79
CA LEU A 80 -16.79 -17.21 21.65
C LEU A 80 -17.32 -18.48 20.96
N GLU A 81 -17.63 -19.55 21.74
CA GLU A 81 -18.13 -20.80 21.15
C GLU A 81 -19.52 -20.62 20.51
N LYS A 82 -20.37 -19.77 21.08
CA LYS A 82 -21.66 -19.40 20.48
C LYS A 82 -21.47 -18.68 19.16
N ALA A 83 -20.64 -17.64 19.09
CA ALA A 83 -20.34 -16.87 17.89
C ALA A 83 -19.75 -17.79 16.80
N LYS A 84 -18.77 -18.63 17.14
CA LYS A 84 -18.17 -19.60 16.21
C LYS A 84 -19.23 -20.53 15.59
N LYS A 85 -20.11 -21.12 16.42
CA LYS A 85 -21.20 -21.99 15.93
C LYS A 85 -22.16 -21.24 15.02
N PHE A 86 -22.48 -20.00 15.37
CA PHE A 86 -23.35 -19.16 14.56
C PHE A 86 -22.77 -18.92 13.17
N PHE A 87 -21.54 -18.43 13.07
CA PHE A 87 -20.89 -18.14 11.78
C PHE A 87 -20.61 -19.42 10.97
N ALA A 88 -20.18 -20.51 11.63
CA ALA A 88 -20.01 -21.79 10.98
C ALA A 88 -21.34 -22.31 10.34
N SER A 89 -22.48 -22.09 11.02
CA SER A 89 -23.80 -22.45 10.47
C SER A 89 -24.19 -21.65 9.21
N LYS A 90 -23.52 -20.51 8.97
CA LYS A 90 -23.66 -19.66 7.77
C LYS A 90 -22.60 -19.95 6.71
N GLY A 91 -21.71 -20.93 6.94
CA GLY A 91 -20.61 -21.24 6.03
C GLY A 91 -19.43 -20.26 6.10
N ILE A 92 -19.33 -19.49 7.17
CA ILE A 92 -18.29 -18.47 7.36
C ILE A 92 -17.17 -19.02 8.24
N GLU A 93 -15.95 -18.92 7.76
CA GLU A 93 -14.74 -19.28 8.52
C GLU A 93 -14.57 -18.31 9.71
N THR A 94 -14.09 -18.83 10.86
CA THR A 94 -13.82 -18.01 12.04
C THR A 94 -12.36 -18.08 12.44
N ALA A 95 -11.79 -16.93 12.76
CA ALA A 95 -10.45 -16.77 13.31
C ALA A 95 -10.50 -15.85 14.54
N GLY A 96 -9.45 -15.86 15.35
CA GLY A 96 -9.33 -14.99 16.52
C GLY A 96 -8.68 -13.66 16.19
N GLY A 97 -8.93 -12.64 17.02
CA GLY A 97 -8.22 -11.38 17.01
C GLY A 97 -7.77 -11.00 18.42
N ILE A 98 -6.67 -10.24 18.51
CA ILE A 98 -6.17 -9.69 19.77
C ILE A 98 -5.73 -8.25 19.52
N THR A 99 -6.23 -7.33 20.33
CA THR A 99 -5.70 -5.97 20.48
C THR A 99 -5.11 -5.82 21.87
N TYR A 100 -3.80 -5.61 21.95
CA TYR A 100 -3.08 -5.50 23.23
C TYR A 100 -3.11 -4.07 23.76
N THR A 101 -4.31 -3.53 23.99
CA THR A 101 -4.53 -2.24 24.67
C THR A 101 -4.99 -2.45 26.10
N ILE A 102 -4.58 -1.53 27.00
CA ILE A 102 -5.12 -1.38 28.35
C ILE A 102 -6.28 -0.39 28.32
N ASN A 103 -6.11 0.72 27.58
CA ASN A 103 -7.13 1.75 27.43
C ASN A 103 -6.89 2.57 26.15
N GLU A 104 -7.69 2.33 25.11
CA GLU A 104 -7.62 3.11 23.86
C GLU A 104 -7.93 4.59 24.06
N ALA A 105 -8.85 4.92 24.96
CA ALA A 105 -9.21 6.31 25.25
C ALA A 105 -8.09 7.11 25.93
N ASN A 106 -7.11 6.43 26.53
CA ASN A 106 -5.92 7.03 27.12
C ASN A 106 -4.73 6.97 26.14
N ASN A 107 -4.80 7.68 25.02
CA ASN A 107 -3.75 7.73 23.99
C ASN A 107 -3.26 6.34 23.54
N PHE A 108 -4.16 5.38 23.40
CA PHE A 108 -3.86 4.00 23.04
C PHE A 108 -2.84 3.34 24.00
N GLU A 109 -3.10 3.44 25.30
CA GLU A 109 -2.25 2.82 26.31
C GLU A 109 -2.11 1.31 26.07
N THR A 110 -0.87 0.87 25.88
CA THR A 110 -0.52 -0.54 25.64
C THR A 110 0.20 -1.15 26.84
N PHE A 111 0.38 -2.46 26.83
CA PHE A 111 1.11 -3.17 27.87
C PHE A 111 2.59 -2.77 27.96
N CYS A 112 3.14 -2.73 29.18
CA CYS A 112 4.58 -2.66 29.42
C CYS A 112 5.16 -4.08 29.40
N TYR A 113 5.98 -4.37 28.42
CA TYR A 113 6.52 -5.73 28.23
C TYR A 113 7.72 -6.06 29.14
N SER A 114 8.11 -5.17 30.06
CA SER A 114 9.04 -5.46 31.15
C SER A 114 8.33 -5.64 32.49
N ASN A 115 7.07 -5.23 32.63
CA ASN A 115 6.27 -5.43 33.82
C ASN A 115 5.81 -6.89 33.93
N PRO A 116 6.13 -7.63 35.02
CA PRO A 116 5.80 -9.05 35.15
C PRO A 116 4.30 -9.36 35.07
N GLU A 117 3.44 -8.49 35.63
CA GLU A 117 1.97 -8.67 35.62
C GLU A 117 1.42 -8.50 34.20
N HIS A 118 1.88 -7.46 33.48
CA HIS A 118 1.52 -7.23 32.09
C HIS A 118 1.98 -8.41 31.20
N ARG A 119 3.21 -8.90 31.39
CA ARG A 119 3.73 -10.07 30.66
C ARG A 119 2.87 -11.31 30.87
N ALA A 120 2.50 -11.59 32.13
CA ALA A 120 1.62 -12.70 32.47
C ALA A 120 0.22 -12.56 31.84
N LEU A 121 -0.32 -11.35 31.76
CA LEU A 121 -1.61 -11.10 31.14
C LEU A 121 -1.55 -11.25 29.62
N VAL A 122 -0.54 -10.68 28.96
CA VAL A 122 -0.29 -10.85 27.50
C VAL A 122 -0.24 -12.34 27.13
N GLN A 123 0.49 -13.16 27.92
CA GLN A 123 0.57 -14.59 27.71
C GLN A 123 -0.80 -15.27 27.87
N ARG A 124 -1.54 -15.00 28.93
CA ARG A 124 -2.88 -15.56 29.17
C ARG A 124 -3.86 -15.24 28.05
N ILE A 125 -3.81 -14.02 27.50
CA ILE A 125 -4.65 -13.60 26.38
C ILE A 125 -4.33 -14.44 25.12
N ALA A 126 -3.04 -14.63 24.82
CA ALA A 126 -2.62 -15.47 23.70
C ALA A 126 -3.06 -16.94 23.87
N GLU A 127 -2.88 -17.51 25.07
CA GLU A 127 -3.31 -18.86 25.39
C GLU A 127 -4.83 -19.03 25.30
N HIS A 128 -5.61 -18.05 25.81
CA HIS A 128 -7.06 -18.02 25.71
C HIS A 128 -7.51 -18.01 24.25
N THR A 129 -6.92 -17.16 23.41
CA THR A 129 -7.27 -17.09 21.98
C THR A 129 -6.92 -18.38 21.24
N ALA A 130 -5.73 -18.95 21.49
CA ALA A 130 -5.28 -20.19 20.86
C ALA A 130 -6.13 -21.40 21.24
N LYS A 131 -6.78 -21.40 22.41
CA LYS A 131 -7.72 -22.44 22.84
C LYS A 131 -8.95 -22.52 21.92
N HIS A 132 -9.39 -21.38 21.39
CA HIS A 132 -10.62 -21.29 20.62
C HIS A 132 -10.41 -21.29 19.09
N PHE A 133 -9.22 -20.87 18.60
CA PHE A 133 -8.99 -20.64 17.17
C PHE A 133 -7.72 -21.34 16.67
N ASN A 134 -7.75 -21.80 15.41
CA ASN A 134 -6.59 -22.32 14.69
C ASN A 134 -5.80 -21.23 13.96
N GLU A 135 -6.30 -19.99 13.94
CA GLU A 135 -5.63 -18.82 13.42
C GLU A 135 -6.08 -17.62 14.25
N PHE A 136 -5.15 -16.73 14.58
CA PHE A 136 -5.50 -15.41 15.09
C PHE A 136 -4.52 -14.33 14.63
N ILE A 137 -5.03 -13.09 14.58
CA ILE A 137 -4.27 -11.92 14.19
C ILE A 137 -4.06 -10.99 15.38
N LEU A 138 -2.83 -10.48 15.51
CA LEU A 138 -2.53 -9.35 16.39
C LEU A 138 -2.81 -8.07 15.63
N ASP A 139 -3.74 -7.26 16.12
CA ASP A 139 -3.98 -5.92 15.62
C ASP A 139 -2.76 -5.02 15.88
N ASP A 140 -2.69 -3.86 15.26
CA ASP A 140 -1.52 -2.97 15.22
C ASP A 140 -1.08 -2.37 16.57
N PHE A 141 -1.68 -2.77 17.67
CA PHE A 141 -1.29 -2.37 19.03
C PHE A 141 -0.31 -3.32 19.73
N PHE A 142 0.30 -4.26 18.99
CA PHE A 142 1.40 -5.07 19.52
C PHE A 142 2.73 -4.33 19.39
N PHE A 143 2.87 -3.24 20.14
CA PHE A 143 4.06 -2.38 20.20
C PHE A 143 4.31 -1.88 21.63
N THR A 144 5.40 -1.16 21.86
CA THR A 144 5.67 -0.50 23.13
C THR A 144 6.17 0.93 22.98
N SER A 145 5.62 1.83 23.77
CA SER A 145 6.13 3.18 24.03
C SER A 145 6.52 3.39 25.51
N CYS A 146 6.45 2.32 26.32
CA CYS A 146 6.71 2.34 27.75
C CYS A 146 8.09 2.91 28.07
N LYS A 147 8.17 3.72 29.13
CA LYS A 147 9.39 4.33 29.68
C LYS A 147 9.37 4.33 31.21
N GLU A 148 8.76 3.30 31.81
CA GLU A 148 8.85 3.08 33.25
C GLU A 148 10.30 2.77 33.67
N ASP A 149 10.61 2.92 34.95
CA ASP A 149 11.97 2.74 35.48
C ASP A 149 12.59 1.41 35.04
N GLY A 150 11.83 0.32 35.09
CA GLY A 150 12.29 -0.99 34.64
C GLY A 150 12.67 -1.07 33.16
N GLU A 151 12.02 -0.28 32.29
CA GLU A 151 12.37 -0.18 30.87
C GLU A 151 13.64 0.66 30.68
N ILE A 152 13.77 1.76 31.43
CA ILE A 152 14.94 2.64 31.39
C ILE A 152 16.19 1.84 31.82
N ASP A 153 16.09 1.11 32.92
CA ASP A 153 17.16 0.28 33.46
C ASP A 153 17.53 -0.87 32.49
N ALA A 154 16.52 -1.58 31.96
CA ALA A 154 16.73 -2.68 31.03
C ALA A 154 17.30 -2.22 29.68
N LYS A 155 16.98 -1.00 29.23
CA LYS A 155 17.55 -0.42 28.03
C LYS A 155 19.07 -0.21 28.15
N GLY A 156 19.53 0.24 29.29
CA GLY A 156 20.92 0.56 29.52
C GLY A 156 21.46 1.59 28.52
N SER A 157 22.60 1.31 27.90
CA SER A 157 23.25 2.18 26.91
C SER A 157 22.65 2.10 25.50
N LYS A 158 21.73 1.16 25.22
CA LYS A 158 21.11 1.04 23.90
C LYS A 158 20.25 2.25 23.57
N SER A 159 20.08 2.54 22.29
CA SER A 159 19.01 3.44 21.83
C SER A 159 17.63 2.83 22.12
N TRP A 160 16.59 3.66 22.22
CA TRP A 160 15.21 3.17 22.37
C TRP A 160 14.79 2.28 21.19
N THR A 161 15.26 2.59 19.98
CA THR A 161 14.99 1.78 18.79
C THR A 161 15.56 0.36 18.93
N GLU A 162 16.87 0.23 19.23
CA GLU A 162 17.50 -1.08 19.41
C GLU A 162 16.83 -1.89 20.51
N TYR A 163 16.62 -1.27 21.66
CA TYR A 163 15.99 -1.93 22.79
C TYR A 163 14.58 -2.42 22.47
N ARG A 164 13.73 -1.56 21.89
CA ARG A 164 12.34 -1.92 21.57
C ARG A 164 12.22 -2.96 20.48
N LEU A 165 13.07 -2.92 19.45
CA LEU A 165 13.11 -3.96 18.42
C LEU A 165 13.46 -5.33 19.01
N GLU A 166 14.40 -5.41 19.96
CA GLU A 166 14.74 -6.64 20.67
C GLU A 166 13.61 -7.08 21.61
N LYS A 167 13.08 -6.14 22.42
CA LYS A 167 12.03 -6.40 23.41
C LYS A 167 10.76 -6.95 22.76
N MET A 168 10.29 -6.32 21.68
CA MET A 168 9.07 -6.77 21.01
C MET A 168 9.28 -8.06 20.23
N THR A 169 10.49 -8.34 19.73
CA THR A 169 10.84 -9.63 19.14
C THR A 169 10.79 -10.74 20.20
N GLU A 170 11.35 -10.49 21.38
CA GLU A 170 11.32 -11.41 22.55
C GLU A 170 9.87 -11.63 23.00
N ALA A 171 9.11 -10.56 23.20
CA ALA A 171 7.72 -10.63 23.64
C ALA A 171 6.85 -11.40 22.64
N GLY A 172 6.99 -11.15 21.34
CA GLY A 172 6.28 -11.87 20.29
C GLY A 172 6.53 -13.39 20.37
N LYS A 173 7.78 -13.78 20.52
CA LYS A 173 8.12 -15.20 20.64
C LYS A 173 7.67 -15.80 21.96
N ASN A 174 8.07 -15.22 23.10
CA ASN A 174 7.97 -15.87 24.41
C ASN A 174 6.61 -15.66 25.08
N LEU A 175 5.87 -14.59 24.77
CA LEU A 175 4.58 -14.30 25.39
C LEU A 175 3.38 -14.61 24.49
N VAL A 176 3.59 -14.67 23.16
CA VAL A 176 2.49 -14.89 22.22
C VAL A 176 2.64 -16.22 21.47
N ILE A 177 3.70 -16.39 20.67
CA ILE A 177 3.83 -17.52 19.75
C ILE A 177 4.02 -18.84 20.50
N ASP A 178 5.03 -18.94 21.37
CA ASP A 178 5.36 -20.18 22.08
C ASP A 178 4.21 -20.61 23.02
N PRO A 179 3.59 -19.73 23.85
CA PRO A 179 2.45 -20.09 24.66
C PRO A 179 1.23 -20.50 23.84
N ALA A 180 0.90 -19.77 22.78
CA ALA A 180 -0.21 -20.11 21.90
C ALA A 180 -0.03 -21.51 21.26
N LYS A 181 1.18 -21.81 20.76
CA LYS A 181 1.50 -23.11 20.15
C LYS A 181 1.58 -24.24 21.18
N LYS A 182 1.87 -23.94 22.44
CA LYS A 182 1.78 -24.92 23.53
C LYS A 182 0.35 -25.35 23.80
N VAL A 183 -0.61 -24.41 23.73
CA VAL A 183 -2.05 -24.68 23.87
C VAL A 183 -2.62 -25.35 22.63
N ASN A 184 -2.29 -24.84 21.46
CA ASN A 184 -2.76 -25.36 20.18
C ASN A 184 -1.59 -25.45 19.18
N PRO A 185 -0.97 -26.61 19.01
CA PRO A 185 0.19 -26.77 18.11
C PRO A 185 -0.09 -26.45 16.64
N LYS A 186 -1.35 -26.36 16.22
CA LYS A 186 -1.77 -26.05 14.85
C LYS A 186 -2.05 -24.57 14.63
N VAL A 187 -2.05 -23.76 15.70
CA VAL A 187 -2.43 -22.35 15.60
C VAL A 187 -1.45 -21.57 14.72
N LYS A 188 -1.99 -20.74 13.86
CA LYS A 188 -1.24 -19.74 13.11
C LYS A 188 -1.37 -18.39 13.80
N VAL A 189 -0.25 -17.79 14.12
CA VAL A 189 -0.18 -16.47 14.74
C VAL A 189 0.27 -15.46 13.68
N ILE A 190 -0.58 -14.49 13.39
CA ILE A 190 -0.37 -13.48 12.37
C ILE A 190 -0.15 -12.13 13.05
N ILE A 191 0.80 -11.35 12.56
CA ILE A 191 0.99 -9.95 12.98
C ILE A 191 0.51 -9.00 11.90
N LYS A 192 -0.28 -7.99 12.28
CA LYS A 192 -0.62 -6.86 11.41
C LYS A 192 0.41 -5.75 11.58
N TYR A 193 0.97 -5.28 10.47
CA TYR A 193 1.78 -4.08 10.40
C TYR A 193 0.91 -2.91 9.94
N PRO A 194 0.81 -1.81 10.72
CA PRO A 194 0.01 -0.65 10.35
C PRO A 194 0.61 0.14 9.17
N ASN A 195 -0.10 1.17 8.72
CA ASN A 195 0.34 2.01 7.60
C ASN A 195 1.39 3.07 7.98
N TRP A 196 1.64 3.32 9.26
CA TRP A 196 2.58 4.32 9.77
C TRP A 196 4.01 3.76 9.96
N TYR A 197 4.53 3.19 8.88
CA TYR A 197 5.81 2.45 8.87
C TYR A 197 7.06 3.28 9.20
N ASP A 198 7.00 4.58 9.22
CA ASP A 198 8.07 5.47 9.66
C ASP A 198 8.29 5.45 11.19
N HIS A 199 7.30 4.99 11.96
CA HIS A 199 7.38 4.83 13.40
C HIS A 199 7.82 3.43 13.86
N PHE A 200 7.86 2.45 12.99
CA PHE A 200 8.01 1.04 13.34
C PHE A 200 9.19 0.74 14.26
N GLN A 201 10.39 1.20 13.91
CA GLN A 201 11.57 0.93 14.72
C GLN A 201 11.51 1.60 16.09
N GLY A 202 10.86 2.74 16.21
CA GLY A 202 10.68 3.45 17.48
C GLY A 202 9.65 2.80 18.41
N LEU A 203 8.79 1.92 17.86
CA LEU A 203 7.72 1.22 18.57
C LEU A 203 8.01 -0.29 18.75
N GLY A 204 9.05 -0.80 18.09
CA GLY A 204 9.47 -2.20 18.22
C GLY A 204 8.95 -3.12 17.13
N PHE A 205 8.32 -2.62 16.06
CA PHE A 205 8.01 -3.44 14.88
C PHE A 205 9.28 -3.81 14.13
N ASN A 206 9.76 -5.02 14.36
CA ASN A 206 11.00 -5.51 13.77
C ASN A 206 10.76 -6.15 12.41
N LEU A 207 11.00 -5.40 11.32
CA LEU A 207 10.78 -5.88 9.95
C LEU A 207 11.78 -6.94 9.50
N ASP A 208 12.96 -7.03 10.13
CA ASP A 208 13.93 -8.10 9.83
C ASP A 208 13.53 -9.44 10.46
N LYS A 209 13.10 -9.41 11.73
CA LYS A 209 12.83 -10.64 12.52
C LYS A 209 11.35 -10.99 12.61
N GLY A 210 10.48 -10.00 12.76
CA GLY A 210 9.04 -10.21 12.93
C GLY A 210 8.43 -11.08 11.83
N PRO A 211 8.59 -10.77 10.53
CA PRO A 211 8.05 -11.60 9.46
C PRO A 211 8.57 -13.03 9.43
N LYS A 212 9.68 -13.33 10.11
CA LYS A 212 10.27 -14.69 10.18
C LYS A 212 9.75 -15.51 11.35
N ILE A 213 9.38 -14.87 12.47
CA ILE A 213 8.93 -15.57 13.68
C ILE A 213 7.41 -15.81 13.70
N PHE A 214 6.60 -14.87 13.16
CA PHE A 214 5.17 -15.07 13.01
C PHE A 214 4.84 -15.99 11.83
N ASP A 215 3.71 -16.69 11.87
CA ASP A 215 3.31 -17.61 10.81
C ASP A 215 2.84 -16.89 9.53
N GLY A 216 2.38 -15.66 9.65
CA GLY A 216 2.00 -14.77 8.56
C GLY A 216 2.06 -13.31 8.97
N ILE A 217 1.93 -12.44 7.98
CA ILE A 217 1.83 -10.99 8.19
C ILE A 217 0.59 -10.45 7.48
N TRP A 218 0.06 -9.34 7.99
CA TRP A 218 -0.99 -8.54 7.37
C TRP A 218 -0.57 -7.08 7.33
N THR A 219 -1.20 -6.31 6.46
CA THR A 219 -0.79 -4.93 6.21
C THR A 219 -1.99 -3.99 6.36
N GLY A 220 -1.87 -2.98 7.22
CA GLY A 220 -2.81 -1.87 7.28
C GLY A 220 -2.71 -1.01 6.03
N THR A 221 -3.86 -0.77 5.39
CA THR A 221 -3.95 0.01 4.14
C THR A 221 -4.90 1.21 4.27
N GLU A 222 -5.13 1.62 5.51
CA GLU A 222 -6.07 2.67 5.85
C GLU A 222 -5.59 4.04 5.33
N THR A 223 -6.38 4.66 4.44
CA THR A 223 -6.15 6.03 3.95
C THR A 223 -7.41 6.90 4.13
N ARG A 224 -8.20 6.55 5.15
CA ARG A 224 -9.55 7.07 5.40
C ARG A 224 -9.67 8.57 5.63
N ASP A 225 -8.66 9.18 6.21
CA ASP A 225 -8.72 10.60 6.56
C ASP A 225 -7.75 11.42 5.69
N PRO A 226 -8.26 12.05 4.61
CA PRO A 226 -7.42 12.86 3.73
C PRO A 226 -6.92 14.16 4.36
N GLY A 227 -7.52 14.60 5.46
CA GLY A 227 -7.09 15.77 6.24
C GLY A 227 -6.05 15.47 7.30
N SER A 228 -5.68 14.20 7.48
CA SER A 228 -4.69 13.79 8.47
C SER A 228 -3.28 14.24 8.10
N ALA A 229 -2.52 14.67 9.11
CA ALA A 229 -1.09 14.96 8.98
C ALA A 229 -0.20 13.70 8.84
N GLN A 230 -0.78 12.53 8.73
CA GLN A 230 -0.07 11.24 8.66
C GLN A 230 0.40 10.86 7.25
N HIS A 231 0.46 11.77 6.30
CA HIS A 231 0.86 11.51 4.91
C HIS A 231 0.01 10.45 4.19
N LEU A 232 -1.28 10.36 4.50
CA LEU A 232 -2.22 9.37 3.98
C LEU A 232 -2.63 9.68 2.54
N GLN A 233 -1.70 9.54 1.60
CA GLN A 233 -1.99 9.65 0.17
C GLN A 233 -2.78 8.43 -0.31
N ASN A 234 -3.63 8.60 -1.34
CA ASN A 234 -4.42 7.49 -1.89
C ASN A 234 -3.54 6.31 -2.31
N TYR A 235 -2.42 6.59 -2.97
CA TYR A 235 -1.47 5.57 -3.45
C TYR A 235 -0.87 4.69 -2.33
N LEU A 236 -0.91 5.14 -1.07
CA LEU A 236 -0.38 4.37 0.08
C LEU A 236 -1.02 2.98 0.18
N SER A 237 -2.34 2.86 -0.02
CA SER A 237 -3.05 1.57 0.08
C SER A 237 -2.48 0.50 -0.86
N TYR A 238 -2.06 0.90 -2.05
CA TYR A 238 -1.36 0.04 -3.00
C TYR A 238 0.10 -0.20 -2.60
N ASN A 239 0.83 0.89 -2.36
CA ASN A 239 2.29 0.86 -2.23
C ASN A 239 2.77 0.07 -1.01
N ILE A 240 2.04 0.17 0.12
CA ILE A 240 2.41 -0.55 1.35
C ILE A 240 2.22 -2.06 1.21
N ILE A 241 1.19 -2.53 0.52
CA ILE A 241 1.02 -3.95 0.20
C ILE A 241 2.20 -4.44 -0.65
N ARG A 242 2.63 -3.65 -1.66
CA ARG A 242 3.78 -4.01 -2.49
C ARG A 242 5.05 -4.16 -1.66
N TYR A 243 5.31 -3.22 -0.75
CA TYR A 243 6.47 -3.31 0.13
C TYR A 243 6.46 -4.59 0.99
N PHE A 244 5.32 -4.90 1.64
CA PHE A 244 5.23 -6.10 2.48
C PHE A 244 5.21 -7.41 1.67
N ASN A 245 4.69 -7.41 0.45
CA ASN A 245 4.82 -8.55 -0.46
C ASN A 245 6.29 -8.80 -0.83
N ASN A 246 7.09 -7.75 -1.04
CA ASN A 246 8.51 -7.87 -1.32
C ASN A 246 9.35 -8.19 -0.07
N LEU A 247 8.92 -7.73 1.09
CA LEU A 247 9.58 -7.99 2.37
C LEU A 247 9.43 -9.44 2.82
N ALA A 248 8.25 -10.02 2.61
CA ALA A 248 7.93 -11.40 2.99
C ALA A 248 7.14 -12.12 1.88
N PRO A 249 7.79 -12.51 0.76
CA PRO A 249 7.13 -13.10 -0.39
C PRO A 249 6.28 -14.32 0.00
N GLY A 250 5.01 -14.31 -0.42
CA GLY A 250 4.05 -15.38 -0.14
C GLY A 250 3.54 -15.46 1.31
N ARG A 251 3.92 -14.52 2.18
CA ARG A 251 3.52 -14.53 3.60
C ARG A 251 2.63 -13.37 4.01
N ASN A 252 2.46 -12.35 3.16
CA ASN A 252 1.48 -11.28 3.38
C ASN A 252 0.09 -11.83 3.05
N GLY A 253 -0.72 -12.09 4.09
CA GLY A 253 -2.04 -12.71 3.98
C GLY A 253 -3.12 -11.75 3.48
N GLY A 254 -2.92 -10.44 3.60
CA GLY A 254 -3.93 -9.49 3.11
C GLY A 254 -3.73 -8.05 3.53
N GLY A 255 -4.70 -7.24 3.13
CA GLY A 255 -4.81 -5.84 3.46
C GLY A 255 -5.97 -5.57 4.43
N TRP A 256 -5.83 -4.56 5.24
CA TRP A 256 -6.80 -4.17 6.26
C TRP A 256 -7.30 -2.77 5.99
N VAL A 257 -8.61 -2.61 5.83
CA VAL A 257 -9.27 -1.35 5.49
C VAL A 257 -10.29 -0.96 6.55
N ASP A 258 -10.24 0.29 6.96
CA ASP A 258 -11.21 0.86 7.90
C ASP A 258 -12.39 1.51 7.16
N ALA A 259 -13.61 1.18 7.61
CA ALA A 259 -14.84 1.71 7.05
C ALA A 259 -15.27 3.07 7.64
N GLY A 260 -14.48 3.65 8.54
CA GLY A 260 -14.79 4.90 9.22
C GLY A 260 -13.75 5.99 8.96
N GLY A 261 -14.08 7.23 9.29
CA GLY A 261 -13.17 8.38 9.23
C GLY A 261 -13.92 9.70 9.16
N ILE A 262 -13.31 10.75 9.72
CA ILE A 262 -13.82 12.11 9.62
C ILE A 262 -13.54 12.64 8.21
N ASN A 263 -14.50 13.32 7.59
CA ASN A 263 -14.38 13.89 6.24
C ASN A 263 -14.17 12.85 5.12
N MET A 264 -14.56 11.60 5.33
CA MET A 264 -14.50 10.58 4.30
C MET A 264 -15.63 10.75 3.29
N SER A 265 -15.29 10.78 1.99
CA SER A 265 -16.26 10.56 0.93
C SER A 265 -16.38 9.07 0.60
N MET A 266 -17.44 8.70 -0.11
CA MET A 266 -17.59 7.33 -0.62
C MET A 266 -16.43 6.96 -1.56
N ASP A 267 -16.02 7.88 -2.43
CA ASP A 267 -14.88 7.66 -3.35
C ASP A 267 -13.61 7.31 -2.57
N ARG A 268 -13.30 8.05 -1.50
CA ARG A 268 -12.11 7.79 -0.66
C ARG A 268 -12.17 6.40 -0.01
N TYR A 269 -13.33 5.99 0.48
CA TYR A 269 -13.50 4.64 1.01
C TYR A 269 -13.36 3.57 -0.07
N ALA A 270 -13.98 3.77 -1.22
CA ALA A 270 -13.89 2.86 -2.35
C ALA A 270 -12.44 2.71 -2.87
N GLU A 271 -11.69 3.82 -2.92
CA GLU A 271 -10.28 3.84 -3.30
C GLU A 271 -9.41 3.01 -2.36
N GLN A 272 -9.63 3.05 -1.05
CA GLN A 272 -8.91 2.17 -0.11
C GLN A 272 -9.13 0.68 -0.46
N LEU A 273 -10.38 0.30 -0.75
CA LEU A 273 -10.73 -1.07 -1.09
C LEU A 273 -10.04 -1.53 -2.39
N HIS A 274 -10.27 -0.83 -3.49
CA HIS A 274 -9.77 -1.29 -4.78
C HIS A 274 -8.24 -1.15 -4.91
N LEU A 275 -7.61 -0.10 -4.36
CA LEU A 275 -6.16 0.05 -4.40
C LEU A 275 -5.43 -1.04 -3.61
N THR A 276 -5.99 -1.46 -2.47
CA THR A 276 -5.49 -2.62 -1.72
C THR A 276 -5.50 -3.86 -2.61
N MET A 277 -6.58 -4.07 -3.36
CA MET A 277 -6.73 -5.24 -4.24
C MET A 277 -5.89 -5.13 -5.51
N LEU A 278 -5.73 -3.95 -6.11
CA LEU A 278 -4.83 -3.74 -7.26
C LEU A 278 -3.38 -4.14 -6.95
N ALA A 279 -2.95 -4.07 -5.70
CA ALA A 279 -1.65 -4.57 -5.25
C ALA A 279 -1.55 -6.09 -5.14
N LYS A 280 -2.62 -6.84 -5.50
CA LYS A 280 -2.71 -8.31 -5.42
C LYS A 280 -2.67 -8.86 -3.99
N ALA A 281 -3.36 -8.20 -3.06
CA ALA A 281 -3.64 -8.77 -1.74
C ALA A 281 -4.53 -10.02 -1.89
N PRO A 282 -4.19 -11.17 -1.30
CA PRO A 282 -5.00 -12.39 -1.43
C PRO A 282 -6.30 -12.36 -0.62
N GLU A 283 -6.36 -11.53 0.42
CA GLU A 283 -7.55 -11.32 1.25
C GLU A 283 -7.63 -9.83 1.65
N ILE A 284 -8.84 -9.32 1.82
CA ILE A 284 -9.10 -7.99 2.38
C ILE A 284 -9.91 -8.13 3.66
N SER A 285 -9.47 -7.48 4.76
CA SER A 285 -10.19 -7.42 6.02
C SER A 285 -10.85 -6.07 6.22
N LEU A 286 -12.11 -6.09 6.58
CA LEU A 286 -12.94 -4.91 6.77
C LEU A 286 -13.07 -4.61 8.28
N PHE A 287 -12.50 -3.54 8.73
CA PHE A 287 -12.67 -3.04 10.09
C PHE A 287 -13.72 -1.93 10.10
N ALA A 288 -14.82 -2.03 10.83
CA ALA A 288 -15.16 -3.10 11.74
C ALA A 288 -16.65 -3.45 11.65
N TYR A 289 -17.03 -4.57 12.26
CA TYR A 289 -18.40 -5.10 12.29
C TYR A 289 -19.48 -4.05 12.60
N HIS A 290 -19.26 -3.23 13.65
CA HIS A 290 -20.23 -2.23 14.08
C HIS A 290 -20.48 -1.13 13.02
N GLN A 291 -19.47 -0.76 12.25
CA GLN A 291 -19.60 0.24 11.17
C GLN A 291 -20.35 -0.30 9.97
N LEU A 292 -20.24 -1.62 9.73
CA LEU A 292 -20.90 -2.27 8.61
C LEU A 292 -22.37 -2.62 8.88
N CYS A 293 -22.79 -2.67 10.16
CA CYS A 293 -24.18 -2.97 10.51
C CYS A 293 -24.95 -1.82 11.15
N GLY A 294 -24.27 -0.81 11.72
CA GLY A 294 -24.90 0.19 12.58
C GLY A 294 -24.97 1.60 12.01
N ILE A 295 -24.23 1.89 10.96
CA ILE A 295 -24.14 3.23 10.39
C ILE A 295 -25.01 3.29 9.13
N GLY A 296 -26.03 4.15 9.15
CA GLY A 296 -26.83 4.48 7.97
C GLY A 296 -25.98 5.26 6.94
N LEU A 297 -26.40 5.23 5.68
CA LEU A 297 -25.77 6.00 4.61
C LEU A 297 -25.95 7.50 4.88
N GLN A 298 -24.86 8.24 4.88
CA GLN A 298 -24.85 9.68 5.14
C GLN A 298 -24.77 10.44 3.81
N SER A 299 -25.60 11.48 3.67
CA SER A 299 -25.55 12.35 2.48
C SER A 299 -24.22 13.08 2.31
N SER A 300 -23.50 13.33 3.41
CA SER A 300 -22.17 13.92 3.40
C SER A 300 -21.09 13.07 2.72
N TRP A 301 -21.34 11.78 2.50
CA TRP A 301 -20.45 10.91 1.75
C TRP A 301 -20.56 11.10 0.23
N ARG A 302 -21.61 11.78 -0.24
CA ARG A 302 -21.75 12.20 -1.63
C ARG A 302 -20.90 13.44 -1.88
N ALA A 303 -19.78 13.25 -2.54
CA ALA A 303 -18.84 14.33 -2.82
C ALA A 303 -19.36 15.30 -3.91
N PRO A 304 -18.96 16.58 -3.90
CA PRO A 304 -19.41 17.57 -4.90
C PRO A 304 -19.05 17.19 -6.34
N TRP A 305 -17.92 16.53 -6.57
CA TRP A 305 -17.50 16.09 -7.91
C TRP A 305 -18.36 15.00 -8.54
N GLN A 306 -19.24 14.36 -7.79
CA GLN A 306 -20.21 13.39 -8.33
C GLN A 306 -21.11 14.02 -9.41
N ASP A 307 -21.29 15.33 -9.41
CA ASP A 307 -22.07 16.07 -10.41
C ASP A 307 -21.26 16.43 -11.67
N LEU A 308 -19.93 16.32 -11.65
CA LEU A 308 -19.06 16.69 -12.75
C LEU A 308 -18.83 15.60 -13.79
N GLY A 309 -19.35 14.41 -13.57
CA GLY A 309 -19.21 13.29 -14.49
C GLY A 309 -19.41 11.93 -13.85
N ASN A 310 -19.26 10.88 -14.66
CA ASN A 310 -19.39 9.51 -14.18
C ASN A 310 -18.10 9.08 -13.49
N THR A 311 -18.04 9.22 -12.17
CA THR A 311 -16.95 8.62 -11.37
C THR A 311 -17.04 7.10 -11.40
N SER A 312 -15.93 6.40 -11.15
CA SER A 312 -15.94 4.93 -11.00
C SER A 312 -16.91 4.47 -9.91
N TRP A 313 -17.06 5.27 -8.88
CA TRP A 313 -17.85 4.98 -7.68
C TRP A 313 -18.98 5.98 -7.53
N ASN A 314 -19.94 6.00 -8.49
CA ASN A 314 -21.07 6.92 -8.47
C ASN A 314 -21.97 6.64 -7.27
N TYR A 315 -22.07 7.60 -6.35
CA TYR A 315 -22.81 7.50 -5.10
C TYR A 315 -24.29 7.12 -5.35
N ASP A 316 -24.97 7.86 -6.21
CA ASP A 316 -26.41 7.68 -6.44
C ASP A 316 -26.73 6.29 -7.02
N LYS A 317 -25.83 5.75 -7.87
CA LYS A 317 -25.97 4.38 -8.41
C LYS A 317 -25.71 3.31 -7.35
N ILE A 318 -24.71 3.50 -6.48
CA ILE A 318 -24.35 2.53 -5.45
C ILE A 318 -25.45 2.41 -4.38
N VAL A 319 -26.03 3.55 -3.97
CA VAL A 319 -27.05 3.58 -2.93
C VAL A 319 -28.47 3.32 -3.45
N ALA A 320 -28.66 3.15 -4.76
CA ALA A 320 -29.94 2.80 -5.34
C ALA A 320 -30.43 1.41 -4.85
N PRO A 321 -31.74 1.22 -4.61
CA PRO A 321 -32.29 -0.07 -4.26
C PRO A 321 -31.95 -1.15 -5.30
N PHE A 322 -31.65 -2.37 -4.84
CA PHE A 322 -31.30 -3.50 -5.70
C PHE A 322 -32.08 -4.77 -5.31
N LYS A 323 -32.01 -5.79 -6.15
CA LYS A 323 -32.63 -7.10 -5.87
C LYS A 323 -31.55 -8.06 -5.34
N ASP A 324 -31.84 -8.74 -4.23
CA ASP A 324 -31.05 -9.87 -3.76
C ASP A 324 -31.25 -11.13 -4.65
N ALA A 325 -30.49 -12.19 -4.37
CA ALA A 325 -30.57 -13.45 -5.09
C ALA A 325 -31.97 -14.13 -4.98
N LYS A 326 -32.79 -13.75 -4.01
CA LYS A 326 -34.14 -14.25 -3.79
C LYS A 326 -35.22 -13.36 -4.42
N GLY A 327 -34.83 -12.24 -5.05
CA GLY A 327 -35.73 -11.28 -5.68
C GLY A 327 -36.31 -10.22 -4.73
N ASN A 328 -35.88 -10.17 -3.46
CA ASN A 328 -36.30 -9.15 -2.51
C ASN A 328 -35.64 -7.81 -2.86
N THR A 329 -36.39 -6.71 -2.68
CA THR A 329 -35.81 -5.37 -2.82
C THR A 329 -35.08 -5.00 -1.55
N ILE A 330 -33.78 -4.75 -1.67
CA ILE A 330 -32.89 -4.28 -0.59
C ILE A 330 -32.64 -2.79 -0.79
N THR A 331 -32.96 -2.00 0.22
CA THR A 331 -32.60 -0.59 0.28
C THR A 331 -31.29 -0.49 1.04
N PRO A 332 -30.23 0.06 0.43
CA PRO A 332 -28.95 0.25 1.11
C PRO A 332 -29.10 1.07 2.39
N SER A 333 -28.51 0.61 3.49
CA SER A 333 -28.64 1.27 4.79
C SER A 333 -27.31 1.44 5.53
N THR A 334 -26.23 0.80 5.04
CA THR A 334 -24.92 0.80 5.71
C THR A 334 -23.79 0.87 4.69
N MET A 335 -22.54 1.00 5.18
CA MET A 335 -21.35 0.94 4.33
C MET A 335 -21.12 -0.43 3.68
N ALA A 336 -21.75 -1.47 4.18
CA ALA A 336 -21.63 -2.82 3.61
C ALA A 336 -22.01 -2.86 2.11
N VAL A 337 -23.03 -2.11 1.68
CA VAL A 337 -23.42 -2.04 0.26
C VAL A 337 -22.33 -1.41 -0.61
N ILE A 338 -21.67 -0.36 -0.11
CA ILE A 338 -20.56 0.30 -0.84
C ILE A 338 -19.44 -0.72 -1.02
N THR A 339 -19.07 -1.40 0.06
CA THR A 339 -18.03 -2.43 0.06
C THR A 339 -18.34 -3.53 -0.97
N ASP A 340 -19.54 -4.08 -0.95
CA ASP A 340 -19.94 -5.17 -1.87
C ASP A 340 -19.85 -4.72 -3.34
N ARG A 341 -20.35 -3.53 -3.66
CA ARG A 341 -20.32 -2.99 -5.03
C ARG A 341 -18.89 -2.77 -5.53
N VAL A 342 -18.05 -2.17 -4.68
CA VAL A 342 -16.65 -1.92 -5.02
C VAL A 342 -15.89 -3.24 -5.21
N LEU A 343 -16.06 -4.20 -4.30
CA LEU A 343 -15.35 -5.47 -4.37
C LEU A 343 -15.81 -6.34 -5.54
N HIS A 344 -17.09 -6.33 -5.92
CA HIS A 344 -17.57 -7.05 -7.11
C HIS A 344 -16.96 -6.49 -8.40
N GLN A 345 -16.94 -5.17 -8.59
CA GLN A 345 -16.32 -4.56 -9.76
C GLN A 345 -14.80 -4.80 -9.76
N THR A 346 -14.17 -4.74 -8.59
CA THR A 346 -12.74 -5.01 -8.44
C THR A 346 -12.41 -6.47 -8.76
N ASP A 347 -13.22 -7.44 -8.32
CA ASP A 347 -13.02 -8.86 -8.59
C ASP A 347 -13.03 -9.18 -10.10
N GLU A 348 -13.94 -8.55 -10.86
CA GLU A 348 -13.98 -8.69 -12.32
C GLU A 348 -12.67 -8.20 -12.97
N LEU A 349 -12.12 -7.09 -12.49
CA LEU A 349 -10.87 -6.53 -12.97
C LEU A 349 -9.66 -7.39 -12.57
N MET A 350 -9.62 -7.85 -11.32
CA MET A 350 -8.51 -8.63 -10.77
C MET A 350 -8.21 -9.91 -11.55
N GLY A 351 -9.21 -10.54 -12.13
CA GLY A 351 -9.05 -11.71 -13.00
C GLY A 351 -8.36 -11.42 -14.34
N LYS A 352 -8.27 -10.15 -14.74
CA LYS A 352 -7.69 -9.71 -16.02
C LYS A 352 -6.26 -9.17 -15.86
N LEU A 353 -5.89 -8.70 -14.67
CA LEU A 353 -4.60 -8.10 -14.38
C LEU A 353 -3.54 -9.16 -14.03
N GLY A 354 -2.30 -8.95 -14.49
CA GLY A 354 -1.12 -9.73 -14.13
C GLY A 354 -0.57 -9.43 -12.73
N ASN A 355 0.72 -9.72 -12.52
CA ASN A 355 1.42 -9.32 -11.31
C ASN A 355 1.90 -7.87 -11.43
N PRO A 356 1.82 -7.06 -10.36
CA PRO A 356 2.28 -5.69 -10.38
C PRO A 356 3.77 -5.57 -10.71
N VAL A 357 4.10 -4.57 -11.52
CA VAL A 357 5.48 -4.17 -11.84
C VAL A 357 5.64 -2.66 -11.70
N GLY A 358 6.86 -2.20 -11.40
CA GLY A 358 7.07 -0.77 -11.20
C GLY A 358 8.54 -0.38 -11.13
N ILE A 359 8.78 0.88 -10.82
CA ILE A 359 10.09 1.48 -10.61
C ILE A 359 10.62 1.01 -9.27
N ASN A 360 11.72 0.28 -9.27
CA ASN A 360 12.32 -0.23 -8.05
C ASN A 360 12.86 0.91 -7.19
N SER A 361 12.46 0.95 -5.91
CA SER A 361 12.94 1.90 -4.90
C SER A 361 13.41 1.14 -3.67
N PHE A 362 14.66 1.40 -3.23
CA PHE A 362 15.24 0.71 -2.09
C PHE A 362 14.77 1.32 -0.77
N LYS A 363 14.13 0.52 0.06
CA LYS A 363 13.77 0.84 1.44
C LYS A 363 14.27 -0.26 2.36
N ALA A 364 15.47 -0.08 2.91
CA ALA A 364 16.03 -1.02 3.88
C ALA A 364 15.18 -1.14 5.15
N PHE A 365 15.32 -2.26 5.87
CA PHE A 365 14.70 -2.42 7.18
C PHE A 365 15.12 -1.29 8.12
N HIS A 366 14.16 -0.74 8.85
CA HIS A 366 14.38 0.31 9.85
C HIS A 366 15.07 1.57 9.30
N SER A 367 15.02 1.78 7.99
CA SER A 367 15.57 2.99 7.36
C SER A 367 14.70 4.21 7.68
N ARG A 368 15.34 5.39 7.69
CA ARG A 368 14.73 6.70 7.95
C ARG A 368 15.07 7.69 6.85
N GLY A 369 14.34 8.78 6.81
CA GLY A 369 14.49 9.87 5.86
C GLY A 369 13.62 9.70 4.64
N GLU A 370 13.00 10.79 4.21
CA GLU A 370 12.04 10.83 3.11
C GLU A 370 10.95 9.73 3.23
N ALA A 371 10.52 9.46 4.48
CA ALA A 371 9.45 8.52 4.75
C ALA A 371 8.17 8.93 4.01
N PHE A 372 7.46 7.96 3.44
CA PHE A 372 6.27 8.15 2.60
C PHE A 372 6.49 8.83 1.24
N LEU A 373 7.71 9.26 0.87
CA LEU A 373 7.95 9.93 -0.41
C LEU A 373 7.44 9.11 -1.60
N GLN A 374 7.63 7.78 -1.60
CA GLN A 374 7.18 6.91 -2.68
C GLN A 374 5.65 6.98 -2.90
N ASN A 375 4.86 7.32 -1.88
CA ASN A 375 3.42 7.50 -2.03
C ASN A 375 3.10 8.77 -2.85
N TYR A 376 3.81 9.87 -2.59
CA TYR A 376 3.70 11.09 -3.37
C TYR A 376 4.20 10.92 -4.81
N LEU A 377 5.27 10.13 -4.99
CA LEU A 377 5.76 9.79 -6.32
C LEU A 377 4.74 8.94 -7.09
N GLY A 378 4.05 8.03 -6.43
CA GLY A 378 2.91 7.29 -7.00
C GLY A 378 1.78 8.21 -7.43
N MET A 379 1.43 9.21 -6.61
CA MET A 379 0.40 10.22 -6.93
C MET A 379 0.80 11.14 -8.09
N ILE A 380 2.08 11.32 -8.38
CA ILE A 380 2.54 12.00 -9.60
C ILE A 380 2.77 11.02 -10.77
N GLY A 381 2.22 9.81 -10.72
CA GLY A 381 2.18 8.87 -11.84
C GLY A 381 3.44 8.05 -12.07
N LEU A 382 4.27 7.87 -11.05
CA LEU A 382 5.39 6.93 -11.05
C LEU A 382 4.93 5.62 -10.40
N PRO A 383 4.80 4.51 -11.15
CA PRO A 383 4.42 3.22 -10.57
C PRO A 383 5.57 2.70 -9.71
N MET A 384 5.41 2.76 -8.39
CA MET A 384 6.47 2.44 -7.44
C MET A 384 6.47 0.97 -7.03
N GLU A 385 7.68 0.40 -6.87
CA GLU A 385 7.90 -0.94 -6.33
C GLU A 385 8.98 -0.86 -5.25
N MET A 386 8.55 -0.80 -3.98
CA MET A 386 9.47 -0.70 -2.85
C MET A 386 10.09 -2.06 -2.51
N LEU A 387 11.42 -2.10 -2.36
CA LEU A 387 12.20 -3.30 -2.08
C LEU A 387 12.97 -3.18 -0.77
N PRO A 388 12.97 -4.21 0.09
CA PRO A 388 13.79 -4.25 1.30
C PRO A 388 15.28 -4.52 1.02
N SER A 389 15.61 -4.97 -0.20
CA SER A 389 16.97 -5.22 -0.68
C SER A 389 17.34 -4.24 -1.78
N TYR A 390 18.65 -3.99 -1.93
CA TYR A 390 19.16 -3.11 -2.99
C TYR A 390 18.79 -3.67 -4.38
N PRO A 391 18.21 -2.83 -5.27
CA PRO A 391 17.81 -3.28 -6.61
C PRO A 391 19.02 -3.70 -7.45
N THR A 392 18.81 -4.71 -8.30
CA THR A 392 19.81 -5.18 -9.27
C THR A 392 19.15 -5.51 -10.61
N GLY A 393 19.92 -5.47 -11.71
CA GLY A 393 19.45 -5.93 -13.03
C GLY A 393 18.37 -5.07 -13.68
N LYS A 394 18.25 -3.80 -13.27
CA LYS A 394 17.34 -2.81 -13.85
C LYS A 394 18.09 -1.74 -14.60
N LYS A 395 17.49 -1.16 -15.65
CA LYS A 395 18.06 -0.03 -16.38
C LYS A 395 18.08 1.25 -15.54
N VAL A 396 17.10 1.40 -14.65
CA VAL A 396 17.01 2.53 -13.73
C VAL A 396 16.33 2.12 -12.43
N PHE A 397 16.74 2.70 -11.31
CA PHE A 397 16.04 2.60 -10.04
C PHE A 397 16.22 3.87 -9.20
N LEU A 398 15.38 4.02 -8.19
CA LEU A 398 15.33 5.18 -7.30
C LEU A 398 15.94 4.84 -5.93
N LEU A 399 16.85 5.71 -5.46
CA LEU A 399 17.36 5.70 -4.09
C LEU A 399 16.95 6.99 -3.38
N THR A 400 16.26 6.86 -2.26
CA THR A 400 15.85 7.96 -1.39
C THR A 400 16.78 8.03 -0.17
N ALA A 401 16.60 9.03 0.69
CA ALA A 401 17.37 9.15 1.95
C ALA A 401 17.33 7.87 2.81
N GLN A 402 16.37 6.98 2.59
CA GLN A 402 16.30 5.66 3.23
C GLN A 402 17.51 4.76 2.94
N ALA A 403 18.27 5.04 1.87
CA ALA A 403 19.49 4.30 1.50
C ALA A 403 20.77 4.85 2.17
N ALA A 404 20.72 5.97 2.86
CA ALA A 404 21.91 6.69 3.34
C ALA A 404 22.84 5.85 4.25
N ASN A 405 22.27 4.93 5.01
CA ASN A 405 23.03 4.10 5.95
C ASN A 405 23.63 2.82 5.33
N ASP A 406 23.38 2.56 4.04
CA ASP A 406 24.05 1.44 3.35
C ASP A 406 25.56 1.71 3.27
N PRO A 407 26.43 0.85 3.88
CA PRO A 407 27.88 1.07 3.87
C PRO A 407 28.46 0.98 2.47
N ASP A 408 27.86 0.21 1.58
CA ASP A 408 28.31 -0.06 0.23
C ASP A 408 27.63 0.82 -0.83
N LEU A 409 26.90 1.85 -0.42
CA LEU A 409 26.05 2.67 -1.30
C LEU A 409 26.80 3.17 -2.54
N ALA A 410 27.95 3.80 -2.35
CA ALA A 410 28.73 4.37 -3.46
C ALA A 410 29.24 3.28 -4.43
N SER A 411 29.74 2.15 -3.92
CA SER A 411 30.23 1.06 -4.77
C SER A 411 29.11 0.37 -5.56
N LYS A 412 27.93 0.25 -4.98
CA LYS A 412 26.75 -0.30 -5.66
C LYS A 412 26.26 0.64 -6.78
N ILE A 413 26.28 1.95 -6.54
CA ILE A 413 25.97 2.96 -7.56
C ILE A 413 27.03 2.93 -8.68
N ASP A 414 28.33 2.94 -8.34
CA ASP A 414 29.42 2.85 -9.32
C ASP A 414 29.26 1.62 -10.23
N GLN A 415 29.01 0.46 -9.63
CA GLN A 415 28.79 -0.78 -10.40
C GLN A 415 27.62 -0.67 -11.36
N GLN A 416 26.48 -0.12 -10.92
CA GLN A 416 25.28 0.07 -11.74
C GLN A 416 25.60 0.97 -12.95
N LEU A 417 26.22 2.11 -12.71
CA LEU A 417 26.56 3.08 -13.77
C LEU A 417 27.60 2.55 -14.76
N ARG A 418 28.61 1.80 -14.30
CA ARG A 418 29.62 1.17 -15.18
C ARG A 418 29.03 0.10 -16.11
N THR A 419 27.95 -0.55 -15.72
CA THR A 419 27.25 -1.52 -16.57
C THR A 419 26.37 -0.87 -17.64
N GLY A 420 26.26 0.46 -17.64
CA GLY A 420 25.46 1.23 -18.60
C GLY A 420 24.01 1.44 -18.19
N ASN A 421 23.71 1.23 -16.92
CA ASN A 421 22.40 1.47 -16.32
C ASN A 421 22.41 2.77 -15.55
N ASP A 422 21.24 3.36 -15.34
CA ASP A 422 21.06 4.65 -14.68
C ASP A 422 20.71 4.48 -13.20
N VAL A 423 20.97 5.53 -12.42
CA VAL A 423 20.53 5.64 -11.03
C VAL A 423 19.91 7.01 -10.82
N VAL A 424 18.75 7.07 -10.22
CA VAL A 424 18.12 8.30 -9.74
C VAL A 424 18.22 8.34 -8.23
N VAL A 425 18.82 9.40 -7.70
CA VAL A 425 18.86 9.66 -6.26
C VAL A 425 18.06 10.91 -5.94
N THR A 426 17.55 11.02 -4.73
CA THR A 426 16.87 12.24 -4.26
C THR A 426 17.88 13.25 -3.70
N SER A 427 17.49 14.53 -3.70
CA SER A 427 18.24 15.58 -3.00
C SER A 427 18.41 15.26 -1.51
N GLY A 428 17.43 14.61 -0.88
CA GLY A 428 17.52 14.14 0.50
C GLY A 428 18.59 13.08 0.70
N LEU A 429 18.75 12.14 -0.24
CA LEU A 429 19.83 11.16 -0.18
C LEU A 429 21.20 11.82 -0.39
N VAL A 430 21.33 12.73 -1.35
CA VAL A 430 22.59 13.47 -1.55
C VAL A 430 22.98 14.18 -0.26
N LYS A 431 22.05 14.88 0.40
CA LYS A 431 22.30 15.56 1.67
C LYS A 431 22.73 14.59 2.79
N ALA A 432 22.03 13.47 2.91
CA ALA A 432 22.24 12.49 4.00
C ALA A 432 23.52 11.65 3.84
N ALA A 433 24.03 11.49 2.60
CA ALA A 433 25.17 10.65 2.27
C ALA A 433 26.20 11.38 1.40
N GLN A 434 26.33 12.68 1.57
CA GLN A 434 27.16 13.56 0.72
C GLN A 434 28.61 13.05 0.58
N ASP A 435 29.26 12.69 1.68
CA ASP A 435 30.65 12.22 1.67
C ASP A 435 30.84 10.95 0.82
N LYS A 436 29.84 10.06 0.82
CA LYS A 436 29.85 8.84 0.01
C LYS A 436 29.60 9.16 -1.47
N LEU A 437 28.60 10.00 -1.75
CA LEU A 437 28.13 10.28 -3.10
C LEU A 437 29.00 11.28 -3.86
N SER A 438 29.80 12.10 -3.18
CA SER A 438 30.78 12.98 -3.81
C SER A 438 31.83 12.21 -4.64
N THR A 439 32.04 10.92 -4.36
CA THR A 439 32.91 10.05 -5.18
C THR A 439 32.31 9.69 -6.54
N ILE A 440 31.00 9.86 -6.69
CA ILE A 440 30.27 9.62 -7.95
C ILE A 440 30.07 10.93 -8.71
N CYS A 441 29.63 11.97 -8.01
CA CYS A 441 29.41 13.29 -8.61
C CYS A 441 29.58 14.39 -7.54
N GLU A 442 30.31 15.44 -7.87
CA GLU A 442 30.57 16.58 -6.97
C GLU A 442 29.33 17.51 -6.89
N LEU A 443 28.29 17.00 -6.27
CA LEU A 443 27.06 17.73 -5.98
C LEU A 443 26.98 18.04 -4.48
N GLN A 444 26.42 19.19 -4.15
CA GLN A 444 26.13 19.57 -2.78
C GLN A 444 24.66 19.94 -2.61
N VAL A 445 24.06 19.47 -1.54
CA VAL A 445 22.76 19.93 -1.07
C VAL A 445 22.97 20.62 0.27
N ASN A 446 22.85 21.92 0.30
CA ASN A 446 23.03 22.74 1.51
C ASN A 446 21.68 23.05 2.20
N ASP A 447 21.74 23.80 3.32
CA ASP A 447 20.55 24.20 4.06
C ASP A 447 19.80 25.37 3.45
N LEU A 448 20.34 25.97 2.38
CA LEU A 448 19.68 27.05 1.67
C LEU A 448 18.50 26.51 0.86
N LYS A 449 17.45 27.31 0.80
CA LYS A 449 16.24 27.02 0.03
C LYS A 449 16.10 28.01 -1.13
N ALA A 450 15.46 27.54 -2.18
CA ALA A 450 15.04 28.35 -3.30
C ALA A 450 13.52 28.31 -3.44
N MET A 451 12.90 29.44 -3.66
CA MET A 451 11.50 29.55 -4.00
C MET A 451 11.37 29.66 -5.52
N VAL A 452 10.67 28.72 -6.14
CA VAL A 452 10.58 28.59 -7.59
C VAL A 452 9.13 28.43 -8.05
N ASN A 453 8.82 28.95 -9.25
CA ASN A 453 7.52 28.76 -9.91
C ASN A 453 7.61 28.77 -11.44
N ASP A 454 8.78 29.07 -12.03
CA ASP A 454 8.99 29.08 -13.48
C ASP A 454 9.98 27.96 -13.86
N PHE A 455 9.48 26.95 -14.57
CA PHE A 455 10.23 25.79 -15.05
C PHE A 455 10.74 25.97 -16.50
N GLY A 456 10.79 27.20 -16.97
CA GLY A 456 11.23 27.55 -18.30
C GLY A 456 10.37 26.89 -19.39
N ARG A 457 11.01 26.15 -20.28
CA ARG A 457 10.30 25.41 -21.36
C ARG A 457 9.31 24.34 -20.85
N HIS A 458 9.38 23.97 -19.59
CA HIS A 458 8.51 22.97 -18.99
C HIS A 458 7.25 23.57 -18.33
N GLY A 459 7.06 24.91 -18.44
CA GLY A 459 5.87 25.59 -17.95
C GLY A 459 6.07 26.31 -16.62
N LYS A 460 4.95 26.70 -16.02
CA LYS A 460 4.93 27.43 -14.74
C LYS A 460 4.02 26.73 -13.75
N SER A 461 4.38 26.81 -12.48
CA SER A 461 3.51 26.44 -11.37
C SER A 461 2.60 27.64 -11.02
N GLU A 462 1.36 27.37 -10.63
CA GLU A 462 0.45 28.38 -10.11
C GLU A 462 0.86 28.85 -8.70
N ARG A 463 1.62 28.04 -7.98
CA ARG A 463 2.10 28.31 -6.62
C ARG A 463 3.62 28.35 -6.57
N ASP A 464 4.13 29.12 -5.62
CA ASP A 464 5.54 29.07 -5.27
C ASP A 464 5.87 27.73 -4.59
N ILE A 465 6.96 27.11 -5.02
CA ILE A 465 7.46 25.83 -4.50
C ILE A 465 8.78 26.10 -3.79
N LEU A 466 8.92 25.60 -2.56
CA LEU A 466 10.15 25.73 -1.78
C LEU A 466 10.99 24.46 -1.90
N ILE A 467 12.15 24.57 -2.54
CA ILE A 467 13.04 23.44 -2.79
C ILE A 467 14.41 23.64 -2.11
N PRO A 468 15.11 22.53 -1.74
CA PRO A 468 16.52 22.62 -1.37
C PRO A 468 17.36 23.04 -2.58
N GLN A 469 18.43 23.78 -2.32
CA GLN A 469 19.38 24.13 -3.37
C GLN A 469 20.36 23.00 -3.62
N VAL A 470 20.38 22.49 -4.85
CA VAL A 470 21.38 21.55 -5.35
C VAL A 470 22.42 22.36 -6.13
N LEU A 471 23.68 22.27 -5.73
CA LEU A 471 24.80 22.93 -6.36
C LEU A 471 25.70 21.92 -7.04
N TYR A 472 26.24 22.26 -8.21
CA TYR A 472 27.23 21.45 -8.93
C TYR A 472 28.32 22.35 -9.53
N TYR A 473 29.52 21.81 -9.70
CA TYR A 473 30.69 22.59 -10.05
C TYR A 473 31.44 22.07 -11.27
N THR A 474 30.93 21.02 -11.90
CA THR A 474 31.54 20.38 -13.06
C THR A 474 30.77 20.68 -14.34
N ASN A 475 31.39 20.52 -15.49
CA ASN A 475 30.77 20.70 -16.80
C ASN A 475 30.41 19.39 -17.52
N ASP A 476 30.51 18.26 -16.83
CA ASP A 476 30.05 16.95 -17.28
C ASP A 476 28.61 16.63 -16.84
N SER A 477 27.96 17.62 -16.28
CA SER A 477 26.61 17.54 -15.74
C SER A 477 25.78 18.76 -16.09
N TRP A 478 24.45 18.58 -16.12
CA TRP A 478 23.50 19.66 -16.49
C TRP A 478 22.10 19.39 -15.99
N GLU A 479 21.26 20.44 -15.96
CA GLU A 479 19.85 20.33 -15.65
C GLU A 479 19.06 19.77 -16.83
N VAL A 480 18.34 18.68 -16.63
CA VAL A 480 17.31 18.20 -17.55
C VAL A 480 16.03 19.02 -17.37
N VAL A 481 15.68 19.31 -16.12
CA VAL A 481 14.62 20.22 -15.70
C VAL A 481 15.21 21.17 -14.67
N SER A 482 15.01 22.46 -14.86
CA SER A 482 15.36 23.51 -13.90
C SER A 482 14.16 24.38 -13.61
N ALA A 483 14.14 25.02 -12.43
CA ALA A 483 13.11 25.98 -12.07
C ALA A 483 13.73 27.18 -11.34
N GLY A 484 13.10 28.34 -11.47
CA GLY A 484 13.51 29.58 -10.85
C GLY A 484 12.36 30.55 -10.63
N ARG A 485 12.70 31.82 -10.45
CA ARG A 485 11.76 32.95 -10.54
C ARG A 485 12.18 33.85 -11.67
N PRO A 486 11.24 34.46 -12.41
CA PRO A 486 11.58 35.47 -13.41
C PRO A 486 12.24 36.67 -12.73
N LEU A 487 13.48 36.96 -13.10
CA LEU A 487 14.21 38.17 -12.69
C LEU A 487 14.52 38.98 -13.94
N ASN A 488 13.93 40.14 -14.12
CA ASN A 488 14.27 41.16 -15.12
C ASN A 488 14.78 40.63 -16.48
N GLY A 489 14.08 39.66 -17.07
CA GLY A 489 14.40 39.07 -18.37
C GLY A 489 15.26 37.83 -18.38
N GLY A 490 15.62 37.26 -17.24
CA GLY A 490 16.32 35.96 -17.11
C GLY A 490 15.76 35.10 -15.98
N THR A 491 15.77 33.78 -16.16
CA THR A 491 15.44 32.82 -15.11
C THR A 491 16.75 32.29 -14.53
N SER A 492 17.00 32.55 -13.24
CA SER A 492 18.02 31.81 -12.52
C SER A 492 17.43 30.45 -12.19
N GLY A 493 17.94 29.38 -12.81
CA GLY A 493 17.41 28.04 -12.63
C GLY A 493 18.13 27.27 -11.54
N TYR A 494 17.36 26.58 -10.69
CA TYR A 494 17.86 25.57 -9.77
C TYR A 494 17.53 24.19 -10.32
N PRO A 495 18.43 23.19 -10.20
CA PRO A 495 18.14 21.85 -10.67
C PRO A 495 16.89 21.26 -10.00
N ILE A 496 15.99 20.77 -10.83
CA ILE A 496 14.83 19.94 -10.41
C ILE A 496 15.12 18.48 -10.76
N LEU A 497 15.61 18.23 -11.97
CA LEU A 497 16.16 16.94 -12.40
C LEU A 497 17.52 17.22 -13.01
N HIS A 498 18.57 16.91 -12.27
CA HIS A 498 19.95 17.04 -12.68
C HIS A 498 20.46 15.73 -13.26
N ARG A 499 21.36 15.77 -14.23
CA ARG A 499 22.01 14.62 -14.85
C ARG A 499 23.50 14.80 -14.88
N ALA A 500 24.26 13.81 -14.41
CA ALA A 500 25.70 13.71 -14.59
C ALA A 500 26.04 12.42 -15.37
N LEU A 501 27.05 12.51 -16.24
CA LEU A 501 27.59 11.33 -16.92
C LEU A 501 28.53 10.58 -15.97
N TYR A 502 28.40 9.25 -15.92
CA TYR A 502 29.35 8.43 -15.19
C TYR A 502 29.57 7.11 -15.92
N SER A 503 30.76 6.94 -16.51
CA SER A 503 31.11 5.79 -17.32
C SER A 503 30.12 5.60 -18.49
N LYS A 504 29.31 4.53 -18.47
CA LYS A 504 28.31 4.21 -19.51
C LYS A 504 26.88 4.58 -19.11
N GLY A 505 26.65 4.91 -17.84
CA GLY A 505 25.34 5.25 -17.27
C GLY A 505 25.21 6.72 -16.94
N ASN A 506 24.03 7.08 -16.43
CA ASN A 506 23.73 8.43 -15.98
C ASN A 506 23.36 8.41 -14.50
N TYR A 507 23.94 9.33 -13.76
CA TYR A 507 23.57 9.62 -12.39
C TYR A 507 22.62 10.81 -12.37
N TYR A 508 21.38 10.58 -11.94
CA TYR A 508 20.38 11.64 -11.83
C TYR A 508 20.16 12.03 -10.39
N VAL A 509 19.92 13.32 -10.14
CA VAL A 509 19.44 13.83 -8.86
C VAL A 509 18.07 14.47 -9.08
N LEU A 510 17.07 13.94 -8.38
CA LEU A 510 15.72 14.50 -8.32
C LEU A 510 15.59 15.37 -7.06
N THR A 511 15.37 16.65 -7.26
CA THR A 511 15.14 17.59 -6.15
C THR A 511 13.74 17.41 -5.59
N ILE A 512 13.67 17.09 -4.31
CA ILE A 512 12.43 16.87 -3.58
C ILE A 512 12.16 18.08 -2.67
N PRO A 513 10.99 18.73 -2.77
CA PRO A 513 10.56 19.75 -1.80
C PRO A 513 10.49 19.18 -0.38
N ASP A 514 10.71 20.02 0.63
CA ASP A 514 10.57 19.58 2.03
C ASP A 514 9.12 19.18 2.36
N ASP A 515 8.16 19.91 1.82
CA ASP A 515 6.75 19.48 1.77
C ASP A 515 6.53 18.68 0.49
N PHE A 516 6.40 17.37 0.61
CA PHE A 516 6.20 16.49 -0.54
C PHE A 516 4.92 16.81 -1.32
N GLY A 517 3.92 17.43 -0.68
CA GLY A 517 2.71 17.90 -1.34
C GLY A 517 2.97 18.91 -2.46
N GLN A 518 4.07 19.67 -2.38
CA GLN A 518 4.47 20.61 -3.42
C GLN A 518 4.95 19.93 -4.73
N LEU A 519 5.19 18.62 -4.73
CA LEU A 519 5.36 17.85 -5.98
C LEU A 519 4.12 17.91 -6.87
N TYR A 520 2.94 18.15 -6.29
CA TYR A 520 1.70 18.26 -7.05
C TYR A 520 1.58 19.59 -7.80
N ASP A 521 2.37 20.58 -7.43
CA ASP A 521 2.43 21.89 -8.09
C ASP A 521 3.43 21.92 -9.27
N TYR A 522 4.16 20.81 -9.52
CA TYR A 522 5.07 20.73 -10.67
C TYR A 522 4.27 20.72 -11.98
N PRO A 523 4.67 21.54 -12.98
CA PRO A 523 4.01 21.58 -14.28
C PRO A 523 4.03 20.21 -14.97
N ARG A 524 2.95 19.91 -15.71
CA ARG A 524 2.77 18.65 -16.44
C ARG A 524 4.00 18.26 -17.29
N ALA A 525 4.60 19.23 -18.00
CA ALA A 525 5.76 18.96 -18.84
C ALA A 525 7.02 18.61 -18.03
N ALA A 526 7.19 19.19 -16.83
CA ALA A 526 8.27 18.81 -15.91
C ALA A 526 8.05 17.39 -15.36
N LEU A 527 6.84 17.07 -14.94
CA LEU A 527 6.46 15.73 -14.50
C LEU A 527 6.66 14.68 -15.62
N LYS A 528 6.34 15.02 -16.87
CA LYS A 528 6.56 14.14 -18.03
C LYS A 528 8.04 13.76 -18.17
N GLU A 529 8.97 14.73 -18.08
CA GLU A 529 10.41 14.46 -18.17
C GLU A 529 10.91 13.58 -17.02
N ILE A 530 10.45 13.82 -15.79
CA ILE A 530 10.78 13.00 -14.62
C ILE A 530 10.29 11.55 -14.84
N ARG A 531 9.04 11.38 -15.26
CA ARG A 531 8.45 10.05 -15.55
C ARG A 531 9.20 9.34 -16.66
N ARG A 532 9.54 10.03 -17.74
CA ARG A 532 10.30 9.46 -18.87
C ARG A 532 11.67 8.92 -18.44
N VAL A 533 12.40 9.68 -17.61
CA VAL A 533 13.72 9.24 -17.09
C VAL A 533 13.58 8.03 -16.18
N MET A 534 12.56 7.98 -15.34
CA MET A 534 12.39 6.91 -14.36
C MET A 534 11.69 5.66 -14.90
N SER A 535 11.10 5.70 -16.08
CA SER A 535 10.30 4.59 -16.65
C SER A 535 11.04 3.75 -17.70
N GLN A 536 12.36 3.75 -17.73
CA GLN A 536 13.17 3.08 -18.77
C GLN A 536 13.00 1.55 -18.83
N ASP A 537 12.53 0.93 -17.76
CA ASP A 537 12.22 -0.50 -17.68
C ASP A 537 10.73 -0.80 -17.94
N LEU A 538 9.93 0.22 -18.22
CA LEU A 538 8.47 0.11 -18.30
C LEU A 538 7.99 0.39 -19.73
N ASP A 539 6.98 -0.33 -20.18
CA ASP A 539 6.39 -0.18 -21.51
C ASP A 539 5.57 1.12 -21.66
N VAL A 540 5.09 1.67 -20.54
CA VAL A 540 4.16 2.80 -20.51
C VAL A 540 4.57 3.80 -19.43
N TYR A 541 4.49 5.10 -19.76
CA TYR A 541 4.54 6.18 -18.77
C TYR A 541 3.46 7.25 -19.05
N LEU A 542 3.26 8.17 -18.11
CA LEU A 542 2.21 9.19 -18.20
C LEU A 542 2.71 10.54 -18.71
N ASP A 543 1.95 11.13 -19.63
CA ASP A 543 1.88 12.57 -19.82
C ASP A 543 0.55 13.07 -19.23
N ALA A 544 0.58 13.53 -17.98
CA ALA A 544 -0.59 13.87 -17.17
C ALA A 544 -0.23 14.93 -16.12
N PRO A 545 -1.19 15.66 -15.57
CA PRO A 545 -0.98 16.46 -14.36
C PRO A 545 -0.64 15.56 -13.17
N SER A 546 -0.41 16.15 -12.00
CA SER A 546 -0.28 15.44 -10.72
C SER A 546 -1.61 14.81 -10.29
N LYS A 547 -1.58 13.99 -9.24
CA LYS A 547 -2.72 13.22 -8.72
C LYS A 547 -3.39 12.32 -9.78
N VAL A 548 -2.59 11.82 -10.71
CA VAL A 548 -2.94 10.75 -11.64
C VAL A 548 -1.91 9.65 -11.47
N SER A 549 -2.37 8.48 -11.03
CA SER A 549 -1.50 7.33 -10.78
C SER A 549 -1.57 6.32 -11.90
N LEU A 550 -0.47 5.57 -12.07
CA LEU A 550 -0.33 4.48 -13.03
C LEU A 550 0.04 3.20 -12.28
N PHE A 551 -0.65 2.12 -12.60
CA PHE A 551 -0.39 0.78 -12.07
C PHE A 551 -0.14 -0.15 -13.27
N LEU A 552 1.02 -0.79 -13.29
CA LEU A 552 1.44 -1.65 -14.40
C LEU A 552 1.53 -3.11 -13.96
N TYR A 553 1.30 -4.02 -14.93
CA TYR A 553 1.31 -5.45 -14.69
C TYR A 553 2.10 -6.20 -15.77
N ASP A 554 2.70 -7.33 -15.38
CA ASP A 554 3.62 -8.13 -16.21
C ASP A 554 2.96 -8.77 -17.45
N ASN A 555 1.63 -8.86 -17.50
CA ASN A 555 0.86 -9.40 -18.62
C ASN A 555 0.41 -8.33 -19.63
N LYS A 556 1.08 -7.18 -19.68
CA LYS A 556 0.74 -6.04 -20.56
C LYS A 556 -0.67 -5.48 -20.30
N THR A 557 -1.03 -5.39 -19.04
CA THR A 557 -2.20 -4.65 -18.58
C THR A 557 -1.79 -3.48 -17.70
N LEU A 558 -2.66 -2.49 -17.62
CA LEU A 558 -2.45 -1.31 -16.78
C LEU A 558 -3.77 -0.80 -16.21
N VAL A 559 -3.68 -0.07 -15.11
CA VAL A 559 -4.74 0.78 -14.57
C VAL A 559 -4.19 2.20 -14.47
N VAL A 560 -4.98 3.17 -14.89
CA VAL A 560 -4.69 4.60 -14.70
C VAL A 560 -5.84 5.24 -13.98
N GLU A 561 -5.55 6.03 -12.93
CA GLU A 561 -6.56 6.58 -12.02
C GLU A 561 -6.34 8.06 -11.76
N ASN A 562 -7.41 8.83 -11.84
CA ASN A 562 -7.47 10.24 -11.53
C ASN A 562 -8.01 10.45 -10.11
N PHE A 563 -7.21 11.02 -9.22
CA PHE A 563 -7.59 11.40 -7.86
C PHE A 563 -7.88 12.91 -7.72
N ASN A 564 -7.97 13.64 -8.83
CA ASN A 564 -8.40 15.03 -8.81
C ASN A 564 -9.93 15.12 -8.74
N ASP A 565 -10.43 16.19 -8.14
CA ASP A 565 -11.85 16.54 -8.04
C ASP A 565 -12.44 17.04 -9.38
N THR A 566 -11.62 17.09 -10.42
CA THR A 566 -11.98 17.56 -11.76
C THR A 566 -11.59 16.55 -12.83
N PRO A 567 -12.28 16.53 -13.99
CA PRO A 567 -11.87 15.72 -15.12
C PRO A 567 -10.47 16.12 -15.61
N VAL A 568 -9.68 15.12 -16.03
CA VAL A 568 -8.35 15.36 -16.61
C VAL A 568 -8.19 14.65 -17.96
N GLU A 569 -7.52 15.34 -18.88
CA GLU A 569 -7.05 14.74 -20.12
C GLU A 569 -5.59 14.33 -19.97
N ILE A 570 -5.29 13.08 -20.29
CA ILE A 570 -3.95 12.50 -20.18
C ILE A 570 -3.54 11.83 -21.48
N ASN A 571 -2.24 11.53 -21.61
CA ASN A 571 -1.76 10.56 -22.59
C ASN A 571 -1.03 9.43 -21.86
N LEU A 572 -1.34 8.18 -22.25
CA LEU A 572 -0.49 7.03 -22.00
C LEU A 572 0.56 7.00 -23.11
N VAL A 573 1.83 7.10 -22.74
CA VAL A 573 2.93 7.21 -23.69
C VAL A 573 3.70 5.91 -23.74
N THR A 574 3.95 5.41 -24.97
CA THR A 574 4.61 4.12 -25.21
C THR A 574 5.65 4.22 -26.33
N GLU A 575 6.47 3.19 -26.47
CA GLU A 575 7.28 3.02 -27.66
C GLU A 575 6.39 2.84 -28.93
N PRO A 576 6.94 3.08 -30.15
CA PRO A 576 6.18 3.02 -31.40
C PRO A 576 5.58 1.64 -31.73
N GLY A 577 6.09 0.57 -31.11
CA GLY A 577 5.62 -0.81 -31.32
C GLY A 577 4.20 -1.05 -30.84
N ILE A 578 3.78 -0.38 -29.77
CA ILE A 578 2.44 -0.52 -29.17
C ILE A 578 1.48 0.43 -29.89
N LYS A 579 0.55 -0.11 -30.69
CA LYS A 579 -0.33 0.68 -31.56
C LYS A 579 -1.76 0.80 -31.05
N THR A 580 -2.20 -0.13 -30.23
CA THR A 580 -3.60 -0.23 -29.79
C THR A 580 -3.67 -0.59 -28.32
N MET A 581 -4.58 0.06 -27.59
CA MET A 581 -4.98 -0.34 -26.24
C MET A 581 -6.46 -0.70 -26.24
N THR A 582 -6.83 -1.71 -25.44
CA THR A 582 -8.23 -2.14 -25.26
C THR A 582 -8.63 -1.97 -23.82
N ASN A 583 -9.71 -1.22 -23.57
CA ASN A 583 -10.29 -1.07 -22.25
C ASN A 583 -10.80 -2.42 -21.75
N LEU A 584 -10.36 -2.85 -20.58
CA LEU A 584 -10.67 -4.17 -20.01
C LEU A 584 -12.12 -4.31 -19.53
N LEU A 585 -12.78 -3.22 -19.19
CA LEU A 585 -14.15 -3.23 -18.68
C LEU A 585 -15.18 -2.98 -19.78
N GLU A 586 -14.88 -2.08 -20.72
CA GLU A 586 -15.81 -1.62 -21.76
C GLU A 586 -15.53 -2.25 -23.13
N ASN A 587 -14.39 -2.93 -23.31
CA ASN A 587 -13.91 -3.51 -24.59
C ASN A 587 -13.70 -2.46 -25.71
N GLU A 588 -13.71 -1.18 -25.39
CA GLU A 588 -13.39 -0.11 -26.31
C GLU A 588 -11.90 -0.14 -26.70
N LYS A 589 -11.60 0.13 -27.97
CA LYS A 589 -10.23 0.21 -28.48
C LYS A 589 -9.85 1.65 -28.74
N ILE A 590 -8.68 2.05 -28.27
CA ILE A 590 -8.06 3.33 -28.58
C ILE A 590 -6.79 3.11 -29.41
N GLN A 591 -6.54 4.00 -30.37
CA GLN A 591 -5.37 3.98 -31.23
C GLN A 591 -4.34 4.98 -30.74
N GLY A 592 -3.06 4.58 -30.81
CA GLY A 592 -1.96 5.48 -30.52
C GLY A 592 -1.66 6.41 -31.70
N GLU A 593 -1.42 7.66 -31.41
CA GLU A 593 -0.94 8.66 -32.39
C GLU A 593 0.58 8.73 -32.31
N LEU A 594 1.26 8.35 -33.40
CA LEU A 594 2.71 8.43 -33.47
C LEU A 594 3.17 9.88 -33.58
N GLN A 595 3.89 10.34 -32.60
CA GLN A 595 4.58 11.63 -32.64
C GLN A 595 6.02 11.44 -33.12
N ALA A 596 6.41 12.25 -34.12
CA ALA A 596 7.79 12.28 -34.57
C ALA A 596 8.68 12.79 -33.44
N GLY A 597 9.76 12.07 -33.15
CA GLY A 597 10.76 12.53 -32.19
C GLY A 597 11.36 13.85 -32.63
N GLY A 598 11.62 14.74 -31.67
CA GLY A 598 12.43 15.94 -31.88
C GLY A 598 13.92 15.61 -31.91
N TRP A 599 14.76 16.65 -32.05
CA TRP A 599 16.21 16.49 -31.93
C TRP A 599 16.57 15.85 -30.57
N ARG A 600 17.11 14.63 -30.58
CA ARG A 600 17.41 13.79 -29.40
C ARG A 600 16.19 13.27 -28.61
N GLN A 601 14.97 13.33 -29.17
CA GLN A 601 13.79 12.70 -28.56
C GLN A 601 13.38 11.47 -29.39
N PRO A 602 13.06 10.34 -28.75
CA PRO A 602 12.58 9.14 -29.45
C PRO A 602 11.20 9.40 -30.08
N LYS A 603 10.85 8.59 -31.08
CA LYS A 603 9.47 8.49 -31.55
C LYS A 603 8.66 7.76 -30.50
N GLU A 604 7.47 8.23 -30.21
CA GLU A 604 6.58 7.66 -29.19
C GLU A 604 5.13 7.66 -29.68
N ASN A 605 4.34 6.70 -29.20
CA ASN A 605 2.89 6.67 -29.40
C ASN A 605 2.18 7.27 -28.19
N PHE A 606 1.17 8.11 -28.46
CA PHE A 606 0.35 8.80 -27.49
C PHE A 606 -1.08 8.29 -27.56
N PHE A 607 -1.58 7.75 -26.46
CA PHE A 607 -2.96 7.30 -26.32
C PHE A 607 -3.70 8.28 -25.45
N LYS A 608 -4.55 9.09 -26.08
CA LYS A 608 -5.33 10.12 -25.42
C LYS A 608 -6.48 9.48 -24.62
N VAL A 609 -6.58 9.81 -23.33
CA VAL A 609 -7.61 9.33 -22.41
C VAL A 609 -8.18 10.49 -21.61
N ILE A 610 -9.49 10.56 -21.47
CA ILE A 610 -10.17 11.47 -20.55
C ILE A 610 -10.62 10.65 -19.34
N LEU A 611 -10.22 11.10 -18.15
CA LEU A 611 -10.58 10.51 -16.88
C LEU A 611 -11.47 11.50 -16.11
N PRO A 612 -12.73 11.17 -15.84
CA PRO A 612 -13.57 11.92 -14.90
C PRO A 612 -12.93 11.99 -13.50
N PRO A 613 -13.45 12.82 -12.57
CA PRO A 613 -12.97 12.87 -11.19
C PRO A 613 -13.03 11.48 -10.55
N HIS A 614 -12.06 11.16 -9.69
CA HIS A 614 -12.03 9.91 -8.91
C HIS A 614 -12.41 8.67 -9.72
N THR A 615 -11.76 8.55 -10.91
CA THR A 615 -12.09 7.50 -11.88
C THR A 615 -10.83 6.81 -12.36
N TYR A 616 -10.90 5.48 -12.44
CA TYR A 616 -9.88 4.68 -13.09
C TYR A 616 -10.38 4.10 -14.41
N LYS A 617 -9.46 3.86 -15.32
CA LYS A 617 -9.63 3.03 -16.51
C LYS A 617 -8.55 1.97 -16.57
N ALA A 618 -8.89 0.81 -17.07
CA ALA A 618 -7.96 -0.31 -17.18
C ALA A 618 -7.82 -0.76 -18.64
N TYR A 619 -6.58 -1.00 -19.07
CA TYR A 619 -6.29 -1.34 -20.45
C TYR A 619 -5.37 -2.55 -20.56
N SER A 620 -5.53 -3.32 -21.64
CA SER A 620 -4.49 -4.19 -22.19
C SER A 620 -3.89 -3.56 -23.43
N TYR A 621 -2.60 -3.80 -23.69
CA TYR A 621 -1.88 -3.26 -24.84
C TYR A 621 -1.03 -4.32 -25.56
N LYS A 622 -0.84 -4.10 -26.88
CA LYS A 622 -0.08 -5.03 -27.74
C LYS A 622 0.80 -4.26 -28.70
#